data_4a6a674a7b8cce4d52f897a87e7a0bd7
#
_entry.id   4a6a674a7b8cce4d52f897a87e7a0bd7
#
_cell.length_a   1.000
_cell.length_b   1.000
_cell.length_c   1.000
_cell.angle_alpha   90.00
_cell.angle_beta   90.00
_cell.angle_gamma   90.00
#
_symmetry.space_group_name_H-M   'P 1'
#
loop_
_entity.id
_entity.type
_entity.pdbx_description
1 polymer ?
#
loop_
_entity_poly.entity_id
_entity_poly.type
_entity_poly.pdbx_seq_one_letter_code
_entity_poly.pdbx_strand_id
1 'polypeptide(L)'
;MFQNLRTGAPLYVLDKNTPQVVIYEVVSVSPQRPKVNTTLQTTWPPQPKMVVDITAKNESQSVTFKDVPAELTVADYGDTGVVMSENREAILTEIENFRSVSQRGLNEVPRLQKNVEACDAMIQLLNPKAKEEAERAKEFSTIKDEVAKIKTMMEELCKSMKSKTE
;
A
#
# COMPACT_ATOMS: atom_id res chain seq x y z
N MET A 1 8.78 -16.80 -18.72
CA MET A 1 8.46 -15.69 -19.66
C MET A 1 6.98 -15.73 -19.96
N PHE A 2 6.30 -14.62 -19.80
CA PHE A 2 4.83 -14.56 -19.93
C PHE A 2 4.29 -14.98 -21.29
N GLN A 3 5.06 -14.79 -22.36
CA GLN A 3 4.72 -15.27 -23.71
C GLN A 3 4.59 -16.80 -23.83
N ASN A 4 5.22 -17.54 -22.92
CA ASN A 4 5.25 -19.01 -22.93
C ASN A 4 4.27 -19.63 -21.94
N LEU A 5 3.46 -18.82 -21.27
CA LEU A 5 2.44 -19.30 -20.36
C LEU A 5 1.41 -20.17 -21.09
N ARG A 6 1.13 -21.32 -20.51
CA ARG A 6 0.12 -22.25 -21.04
C ARG A 6 -1.18 -22.09 -20.28
N THR A 7 -2.28 -22.39 -20.92
CA THR A 7 -3.58 -22.53 -20.25
C THR A 7 -3.47 -23.57 -19.12
N GLY A 8 -4.02 -23.23 -17.95
CA GLY A 8 -3.93 -24.05 -16.74
C GLY A 8 -2.66 -23.79 -15.90
N ALA A 9 -1.71 -22.98 -16.37
CA ALA A 9 -0.54 -22.64 -15.59
C ALA A 9 -0.91 -21.69 -14.41
N PRO A 10 -0.26 -21.81 -13.25
CA PRO A 10 -0.47 -20.89 -12.14
C PRO A 10 0.17 -19.52 -12.44
N LEU A 11 -0.56 -18.45 -12.12
CA LEU A 11 -0.08 -17.08 -12.13
C LEU A 11 -0.21 -16.52 -10.71
N TYR A 12 0.90 -16.18 -10.10
CA TYR A 12 0.97 -15.61 -8.76
C TYR A 12 0.92 -14.10 -8.86
N VAL A 13 0.01 -13.47 -8.14
CA VAL A 13 -0.19 -12.02 -8.12
C VAL A 13 -0.09 -11.52 -6.70
N LEU A 14 0.91 -10.67 -6.44
CA LEU A 14 1.14 -9.98 -5.17
C LEU A 14 0.57 -8.57 -5.28
N ASP A 15 -0.35 -8.22 -4.40
CA ASP A 15 -0.77 -6.83 -4.17
C ASP A 15 0.01 -6.27 -2.96
N LYS A 16 0.80 -5.22 -3.20
CA LYS A 16 1.61 -4.55 -2.16
C LYS A 16 0.81 -3.52 -1.37
N ASN A 17 -0.31 -3.01 -1.91
CA ASN A 17 -1.16 -2.02 -1.24
C ASN A 17 -2.03 -2.68 -0.16
N THR A 18 -2.63 -3.81 -0.52
CA THR A 18 -3.31 -4.70 0.42
C THR A 18 -2.50 -6.01 0.48
N PRO A 19 -1.47 -6.13 1.36
CA PRO A 19 -0.51 -7.22 1.30
C PRO A 19 -1.16 -8.60 1.26
N GLN A 20 -1.33 -9.13 0.05
CA GLN A 20 -1.91 -10.45 -0.20
C GLN A 20 -1.35 -11.04 -1.48
N VAL A 21 -1.35 -12.36 -1.54
CA VAL A 21 -1.02 -13.12 -2.75
C VAL A 21 -2.27 -13.87 -3.21
N VAL A 22 -2.63 -13.66 -4.46
CA VAL A 22 -3.72 -14.40 -5.10
C VAL A 22 -3.13 -15.28 -6.19
N ILE A 23 -3.55 -16.54 -6.24
CA ILE A 23 -3.14 -17.48 -7.28
C ILE A 23 -4.29 -17.57 -8.28
N TYR A 24 -3.96 -17.29 -9.54
CA TYR A 24 -4.87 -17.43 -10.66
C TYR A 24 -4.44 -18.60 -11.53
N GLU A 25 -5.38 -19.20 -12.22
CA GLU A 25 -5.16 -20.17 -13.28
C GLU A 25 -5.27 -19.43 -14.63
N VAL A 26 -4.24 -19.53 -15.47
CA VAL A 26 -4.23 -18.90 -16.79
C VAL A 26 -5.27 -19.55 -17.69
N VAL A 27 -6.18 -18.76 -18.24
CA VAL A 27 -7.20 -19.19 -19.19
C VAL A 27 -6.72 -19.01 -20.61
N SER A 28 -6.13 -17.85 -20.91
CA SER A 28 -5.60 -17.55 -22.24
C SER A 28 -4.52 -16.48 -22.19
N VAL A 29 -3.63 -16.50 -23.17
CA VAL A 29 -2.61 -15.48 -23.39
C VAL A 29 -2.77 -14.98 -24.81
N SER A 30 -2.81 -13.66 -25.00
CA SER A 30 -2.92 -13.07 -26.34
C SER A 30 -1.63 -13.26 -27.14
N PRO A 31 -1.67 -13.15 -28.48
CA PRO A 31 -0.46 -12.98 -29.27
C PRO A 31 0.32 -11.76 -28.84
N GLN A 32 1.64 -11.83 -29.01
CA GLN A 32 2.51 -10.69 -28.73
C GLN A 32 2.19 -9.50 -29.62
N ARG A 33 2.20 -8.31 -29.01
CA ARG A 33 2.04 -7.06 -29.74
C ARG A 33 3.02 -6.01 -29.24
N PRO A 34 3.48 -5.09 -30.09
CA PRO A 34 4.33 -3.99 -29.63
C PRO A 34 3.51 -3.06 -28.73
N LYS A 35 4.08 -2.69 -27.58
CA LYS A 35 3.48 -1.65 -26.72
C LYS A 35 3.70 -0.30 -27.39
N VAL A 36 2.60 0.39 -27.71
CA VAL A 36 2.67 1.76 -28.22
C VAL A 36 2.98 2.68 -27.05
N ASN A 37 4.26 3.09 -26.93
CA ASN A 37 4.66 4.08 -25.96
C ASN A 37 4.37 5.48 -26.52
N THR A 38 3.49 6.22 -25.88
CA THR A 38 3.24 7.64 -26.16
C THR A 38 4.35 8.57 -25.62
N THR A 39 5.26 8.03 -24.84
CA THR A 39 6.40 8.79 -24.28
C THR A 39 7.59 8.71 -25.24
N LEU A 40 8.21 9.86 -25.53
CA LEU A 40 9.41 9.95 -26.35
C LEU A 40 10.50 9.01 -25.82
N GLN A 41 10.80 7.96 -26.60
CA GLN A 41 11.90 7.04 -26.27
C GLN A 41 13.23 7.76 -26.53
N THR A 42 14.07 7.81 -25.51
CA THR A 42 15.40 8.44 -25.56
C THR A 42 16.47 7.53 -26.18
N THR A 43 16.16 6.28 -26.50
CA THR A 43 17.08 5.32 -27.11
C THR A 43 16.86 5.21 -28.62
N TRP A 44 17.90 5.37 -29.41
CA TRP A 44 17.88 5.22 -30.85
C TRP A 44 18.75 4.00 -31.26
N PRO A 45 18.23 3.03 -32.07
CA PRO A 45 16.84 2.93 -32.54
C PRO A 45 15.87 2.46 -31.44
N PRO A 46 14.63 2.97 -31.44
CA PRO A 46 13.61 2.59 -30.45
C PRO A 46 13.27 1.10 -30.62
N GLN A 47 13.55 0.30 -29.60
CA GLN A 47 13.12 -1.09 -29.58
C GLN A 47 11.70 -1.18 -28.99
N PRO A 48 10.71 -1.66 -29.75
CA PRO A 48 9.37 -1.82 -29.23
C PRO A 48 9.37 -2.91 -28.15
N LYS A 49 8.90 -2.56 -26.95
CA LYS A 49 8.67 -3.56 -25.90
C LYS A 49 7.47 -4.42 -26.30
N MET A 50 7.68 -5.72 -26.41
CA MET A 50 6.62 -6.68 -26.71
C MET A 50 5.80 -6.98 -25.46
N VAL A 51 4.48 -6.97 -25.60
CA VAL A 51 3.54 -7.23 -24.51
C VAL A 51 2.50 -8.26 -24.92
N VAL A 52 1.91 -8.91 -23.92
CA VAL A 52 0.79 -9.85 -24.04
C VAL A 52 -0.31 -9.46 -23.05
N ASP A 53 -1.53 -9.83 -23.36
CA ASP A 53 -2.64 -9.75 -22.40
C ASP A 53 -2.91 -11.16 -21.86
N ILE A 54 -2.99 -11.30 -20.55
CA ILE A 54 -3.19 -12.58 -19.87
C ILE A 54 -4.58 -12.56 -19.22
N THR A 55 -5.46 -13.45 -19.66
CA THR A 55 -6.73 -13.69 -18.96
C THR A 55 -6.53 -14.86 -18.01
N ALA A 56 -6.81 -14.64 -16.74
CA ALA A 56 -6.67 -15.64 -15.71
C ALA A 56 -7.89 -15.62 -14.77
N LYS A 57 -8.19 -16.74 -14.14
CA LYS A 57 -9.33 -16.93 -13.25
C LYS A 57 -8.87 -17.49 -11.91
N ASN A 58 -9.60 -17.18 -10.86
CA ASN A 58 -9.59 -17.90 -9.60
C ASN A 58 -11.02 -18.39 -9.30
N GLU A 59 -11.24 -18.96 -8.11
CA GLU A 59 -12.57 -19.48 -7.71
C GLU A 59 -13.67 -18.41 -7.73
N SER A 60 -13.31 -17.14 -7.56
CA SER A 60 -14.26 -16.04 -7.36
C SER A 60 -14.44 -15.14 -8.58
N GLN A 61 -13.40 -15.01 -9.42
CA GLN A 61 -13.42 -14.02 -10.50
C GLN A 61 -12.48 -14.37 -11.66
N SER A 62 -12.77 -13.80 -12.83
CA SER A 62 -11.87 -13.78 -13.98
C SER A 62 -11.34 -12.38 -14.20
N VAL A 63 -10.02 -12.25 -14.38
CA VAL A 63 -9.32 -10.97 -14.53
C VAL A 63 -8.47 -11.01 -15.79
N THR A 64 -8.39 -9.89 -16.50
CA THR A 64 -7.48 -9.74 -17.65
C THR A 64 -6.40 -8.72 -17.31
N PHE A 65 -5.17 -9.19 -17.26
CA PHE A 65 -3.97 -8.36 -17.08
C PHE A 65 -3.49 -7.90 -18.44
N LYS A 66 -3.55 -6.60 -18.69
CA LYS A 66 -3.18 -6.00 -19.99
C LYS A 66 -1.74 -5.52 -19.98
N ASP A 67 -1.12 -5.52 -21.18
CA ASP A 67 0.22 -4.98 -21.41
C ASP A 67 1.33 -5.62 -20.55
N VAL A 68 1.20 -6.92 -20.27
CA VAL A 68 2.22 -7.68 -19.53
C VAL A 68 3.46 -7.84 -20.40
N PRO A 69 4.68 -7.52 -19.91
CA PRO A 69 5.92 -7.68 -20.68
C PRO A 69 6.12 -9.13 -21.12
N ALA A 70 6.14 -9.40 -22.42
CA ALA A 70 6.16 -10.76 -22.98
C ALA A 70 7.41 -11.56 -22.60
N GLU A 71 8.57 -10.91 -22.54
CA GLU A 71 9.88 -11.53 -22.34
C GLU A 71 10.29 -11.68 -20.89
N LEU A 72 9.58 -11.03 -19.96
CA LEU A 72 9.89 -11.08 -18.53
C LEU A 72 9.23 -12.30 -17.87
N THR A 73 9.76 -12.66 -16.71
CA THR A 73 9.20 -13.69 -15.80
C THR A 73 8.49 -13.06 -14.62
N VAL A 74 8.78 -11.78 -14.32
CA VAL A 74 8.14 -10.96 -13.29
C VAL A 74 7.72 -9.65 -13.93
N ALA A 75 6.48 -9.25 -13.72
CA ALA A 75 5.97 -7.95 -14.12
C ALA A 75 5.61 -7.16 -12.84
N ASP A 76 6.27 -6.03 -12.64
CA ASP A 76 5.97 -5.09 -11.56
C ASP A 76 5.26 -3.85 -12.14
N TYR A 77 4.05 -3.63 -11.69
CA TYR A 77 3.25 -2.45 -12.01
C TYR A 77 3.35 -1.47 -10.84
N GLY A 78 4.52 -0.85 -10.68
CA GLY A 78 4.86 0.04 -9.57
C GLY A 78 3.77 1.04 -9.18
N ASP A 79 3.10 1.62 -10.19
CA ASP A 79 2.02 2.60 -9.98
C ASP A 79 0.78 1.99 -9.30
N THR A 80 0.52 0.71 -9.54
CA THR A 80 -0.63 0.00 -8.96
C THR A 80 -0.27 -0.86 -7.75
N GLY A 81 1.03 -1.02 -7.46
CA GLY A 81 1.53 -1.88 -6.38
C GLY A 81 1.34 -3.37 -6.64
N VAL A 82 1.02 -3.77 -7.89
CA VAL A 82 0.78 -5.17 -8.25
C VAL A 82 2.03 -5.76 -8.88
N VAL A 83 2.48 -6.90 -8.38
CA VAL A 83 3.56 -7.70 -8.97
C VAL A 83 3.02 -9.07 -9.34
N MET A 84 3.36 -9.56 -10.53
CA MET A 84 2.95 -10.90 -10.97
C MET A 84 4.12 -11.71 -11.50
N SER A 85 4.03 -13.03 -11.33
CA SER A 85 4.99 -13.98 -11.88
C SER A 85 4.35 -15.35 -12.11
N GLU A 86 4.87 -16.07 -13.10
CA GLU A 86 4.62 -17.51 -13.30
C GLU A 86 5.40 -18.37 -12.29
N ASN A 87 6.44 -17.81 -11.66
CA ASN A 87 7.32 -18.51 -10.76
C ASN A 87 7.03 -18.13 -9.30
N ARG A 88 6.72 -19.14 -8.49
CA ARG A 88 6.47 -19.00 -7.06
C ARG A 88 7.68 -18.40 -6.31
N GLU A 89 8.89 -18.85 -6.65
CA GLU A 89 10.11 -18.38 -5.98
C GLU A 89 10.38 -16.90 -6.25
N ALA A 90 10.09 -16.44 -7.47
CA ALA A 90 10.21 -15.02 -7.81
C ALA A 90 9.25 -14.16 -6.95
N ILE A 91 8.02 -14.59 -6.73
CA ILE A 91 7.07 -13.89 -5.85
C ILE A 91 7.52 -13.95 -4.40
N LEU A 92 8.07 -15.07 -3.91
CA LEU A 92 8.63 -15.14 -2.56
C LEU A 92 9.76 -14.12 -2.37
N THR A 93 10.66 -14.01 -3.33
CA THR A 93 11.72 -12.99 -3.30
C THR A 93 11.15 -11.56 -3.25
N GLU A 94 10.10 -11.28 -4.02
CA GLU A 94 9.43 -9.97 -3.98
C GLU A 94 8.77 -9.69 -2.62
N ILE A 95 8.16 -10.69 -1.99
CA ILE A 95 7.59 -10.58 -0.65
C ILE A 95 8.68 -10.29 0.38
N GLU A 96 9.83 -10.99 0.31
CA GLU A 96 10.96 -10.76 1.21
C GLU A 96 11.55 -9.36 1.04
N ASN A 97 11.67 -8.89 -0.20
CA ASN A 97 12.10 -7.53 -0.51
C ASN A 97 11.12 -6.50 0.06
N PHE A 98 9.82 -6.70 -0.17
CA PHE A 98 8.78 -5.81 0.36
C PHE A 98 8.78 -5.77 1.89
N ARG A 99 8.91 -6.92 2.53
CA ARG A 99 9.06 -7.02 3.99
C ARG A 99 10.30 -6.26 4.49
N SER A 100 11.44 -6.45 3.83
CA SER A 100 12.70 -5.79 4.19
C SER A 100 12.61 -4.27 4.09
N VAL A 101 11.96 -3.76 3.02
CA VAL A 101 11.72 -2.31 2.84
C VAL A 101 10.80 -1.78 3.92
N SER A 102 9.71 -2.48 4.20
CA SER A 102 8.75 -2.10 5.25
C SER A 102 9.39 -2.08 6.64
N GLN A 103 10.23 -3.08 6.95
CA GLN A 103 10.96 -3.15 8.22
C GLN A 103 11.96 -1.99 8.37
N ARG A 104 12.66 -1.61 7.29
CA ARG A 104 13.54 -0.43 7.29
C ARG A 104 12.76 0.84 7.57
N GLY A 105 11.60 1.01 6.92
CA GLY A 105 10.71 2.14 7.18
C GLY A 105 10.26 2.21 8.64
N LEU A 106 9.87 1.09 9.24
CA LEU A 106 9.53 1.04 10.66
C LEU A 106 10.69 1.43 11.58
N ASN A 107 11.90 1.00 11.25
CA ASN A 107 13.09 1.34 12.03
C ASN A 107 13.48 2.83 11.93
N GLU A 108 13.04 3.53 10.88
CA GLU A 108 13.27 4.97 10.72
C GLU A 108 12.26 5.84 11.48
N VAL A 109 11.09 5.30 11.84
CA VAL A 109 10.01 6.05 12.51
C VAL A 109 10.50 6.80 13.75
N PRO A 110 11.29 6.21 14.68
CA PRO A 110 11.77 6.94 15.86
C PRO A 110 12.66 8.15 15.53
N ARG A 111 13.46 8.04 14.45
CA ARG A 111 14.30 9.14 13.97
C ARG A 111 13.45 10.26 13.37
N LEU A 112 12.45 9.90 12.56
CA LEU A 112 11.52 10.86 11.95
C LEU A 112 10.71 11.59 13.02
N GLN A 113 10.25 10.89 14.06
CA GLN A 113 9.55 11.49 15.19
C GLN A 113 10.41 12.54 15.89
N LYS A 114 11.69 12.22 16.21
CA LYS A 114 12.62 13.19 16.78
C LYS A 114 12.84 14.42 15.88
N ASN A 115 12.90 14.21 14.56
CA ASN A 115 13.04 15.31 13.63
C ASN A 115 11.81 16.23 13.65
N VAL A 116 10.61 15.67 13.71
CA VAL A 116 9.35 16.44 13.81
C VAL A 116 9.35 17.25 15.11
N GLU A 117 9.66 16.63 16.27
CA GLU A 117 9.77 17.32 17.55
C GLU A 117 10.80 18.47 17.53
N ALA A 118 11.96 18.23 16.89
CA ALA A 118 12.97 19.27 16.72
C ALA A 118 12.50 20.42 15.82
N CYS A 119 11.78 20.10 14.73
CA CYS A 119 11.18 21.10 13.84
C CYS A 119 10.11 21.93 14.58
N ASP A 120 9.25 21.29 15.36
CA ASP A 120 8.24 21.97 16.15
C ASP A 120 8.86 22.93 17.20
N ALA A 121 9.94 22.49 17.86
CA ALA A 121 10.69 23.33 18.77
C ALA A 121 11.31 24.55 18.07
N MET A 122 11.87 24.36 16.86
CA MET A 122 12.41 25.45 16.05
C MET A 122 11.32 26.42 15.58
N ILE A 123 10.15 25.92 15.18
CA ILE A 123 9.01 26.74 14.79
C ILE A 123 8.52 27.58 15.98
N GLN A 124 8.41 26.98 17.16
CA GLN A 124 8.02 27.71 18.38
C GLN A 124 9.03 28.79 18.77
N LEU A 125 10.32 28.53 18.55
CA LEU A 125 11.39 29.50 18.83
C LEU A 125 11.34 30.70 17.87
N LEU A 126 11.07 30.45 16.59
CA LEU A 126 11.09 31.47 15.54
C LEU A 126 9.74 32.23 15.39
N ASN A 127 8.66 31.59 15.82
CA ASN A 127 7.30 32.17 15.73
C ASN A 127 6.59 32.13 17.09
N PRO A 128 6.64 33.22 17.87
CA PRO A 128 6.00 33.28 19.19
C PRO A 128 4.48 33.09 19.16
N LYS A 129 3.81 33.45 18.05
CA LYS A 129 2.37 33.20 17.88
C LYS A 129 2.07 31.72 17.75
N ALA A 130 2.92 30.95 17.06
CA ALA A 130 2.77 29.50 16.97
C ALA A 130 2.92 28.81 18.33
N LYS A 131 3.70 29.37 19.25
CA LYS A 131 3.82 28.88 20.62
C LYS A 131 2.50 29.06 21.39
N GLU A 132 1.90 30.24 21.33
CA GLU A 132 0.60 30.48 21.97
C GLU A 132 -0.51 29.59 21.41
N GLU A 133 -0.55 29.38 20.09
CA GLU A 133 -1.50 28.49 19.43
C GLU A 133 -1.29 27.03 19.85
N ALA A 134 -0.05 26.58 19.97
CA ALA A 134 0.27 25.23 20.44
C ALA A 134 -0.10 25.00 21.90
N GLU A 135 0.10 26.00 22.76
CA GLU A 135 -0.31 25.97 24.17
C GLU A 135 -1.84 25.90 24.29
N ARG A 136 -2.58 26.75 23.57
CA ARG A 136 -4.04 26.72 23.50
C ARG A 136 -4.58 25.38 22.98
N ALA A 137 -3.94 24.82 21.95
CA ALA A 137 -4.33 23.52 21.39
C ALA A 137 -4.14 22.38 22.42
N LYS A 138 -3.07 22.41 23.22
CA LYS A 138 -2.82 21.44 24.30
C LYS A 138 -3.87 21.59 25.41
N GLU A 139 -4.16 22.80 25.86
CA GLU A 139 -5.19 23.08 26.87
C GLU A 139 -6.56 22.59 26.39
N PHE A 140 -6.90 22.87 25.11
CA PHE A 140 -8.16 22.41 24.53
C PHE A 140 -8.25 20.88 24.46
N SER A 141 -7.16 20.20 24.11
CA SER A 141 -7.09 18.73 24.13
C SER A 141 -7.31 18.18 25.54
N THR A 142 -6.65 18.77 26.54
CA THR A 142 -6.81 18.34 27.95
C THR A 142 -8.25 18.52 28.44
N ILE A 143 -8.87 19.67 28.16
CA ILE A 143 -10.27 19.92 28.50
C ILE A 143 -11.21 18.91 27.81
N LYS A 144 -10.94 18.58 26.53
CA LYS A 144 -11.73 17.59 25.79
C LYS A 144 -11.65 16.21 26.44
N ASP A 145 -10.47 15.80 26.89
CA ASP A 145 -10.25 14.51 27.54
C ASP A 145 -10.92 14.46 28.93
N GLU A 146 -10.88 15.57 29.68
CA GLU A 146 -11.59 15.71 30.98
C GLU A 146 -13.10 15.66 30.78
N VAL A 147 -13.63 16.36 29.79
CA VAL A 147 -15.08 16.32 29.47
C VAL A 147 -15.52 14.91 29.07
N ALA A 148 -14.67 14.18 28.29
CA ALA A 148 -14.96 12.79 27.95
C ALA A 148 -15.01 11.88 29.20
N LYS A 149 -14.08 12.06 30.16
CA LYS A 149 -14.09 11.33 31.43
C LYS A 149 -15.33 11.64 32.27
N ILE A 150 -15.69 12.92 32.39
CA ILE A 150 -16.89 13.36 33.12
C ILE A 150 -18.13 12.73 32.48
N LYS A 151 -18.25 12.73 31.17
CA LYS A 151 -19.36 12.10 30.46
C LYS A 151 -19.47 10.61 30.78
N THR A 152 -18.36 9.87 30.76
CA THR A 152 -18.35 8.45 31.12
C THR A 152 -18.80 8.23 32.57
N MET A 153 -18.28 9.02 33.50
CA MET A 153 -18.70 8.92 34.92
C MET A 153 -20.17 9.24 35.12
N MET A 154 -20.73 10.23 34.42
CA MET A 154 -22.16 10.53 34.45
C MET A 154 -23.01 9.39 33.91
N GLU A 155 -22.59 8.75 32.81
CA GLU A 155 -23.28 7.59 32.26
C GLU A 155 -23.28 6.39 33.22
N GLU A 156 -22.17 6.15 33.92
CA GLU A 156 -22.07 5.13 34.97
C GLU A 156 -22.97 5.44 36.19
N LEU A 157 -22.97 6.68 36.64
CA LEU A 157 -23.88 7.14 37.70
C LEU A 157 -25.35 6.96 37.31
N CYS A 158 -25.73 7.35 36.12
CA CYS A 158 -27.10 7.17 35.63
C CYS A 158 -27.52 5.68 35.58
N LYS A 159 -26.58 4.79 35.16
CA LYS A 159 -26.82 3.34 35.19
C LYS A 159 -26.99 2.81 36.61
N SER A 160 -26.14 3.24 37.56
CA SER A 160 -26.22 2.81 38.97
C SER A 160 -27.47 3.30 39.67
N MET A 161 -27.99 4.48 39.33
CA MET A 161 -29.24 5.00 39.86
C MET A 161 -30.45 4.23 39.32
N LYS A 162 -30.46 3.83 38.07
CA LYS A 162 -31.54 3.01 37.49
C LYS A 162 -31.62 1.63 38.11
N SER A 163 -30.47 1.01 38.43
CA SER A 163 -30.43 -0.32 39.07
C SER A 163 -30.81 -0.33 40.55
N LYS A 164 -30.98 0.83 41.20
CA LYS A 164 -31.47 0.97 42.62
C LYS A 164 -32.94 1.32 42.72
N THR A 165 -33.62 1.57 41.62
CA THR A 165 -35.04 1.93 41.55
C THR A 165 -35.93 0.79 41.05
N GLU A 166 -35.36 -0.37 40.74
CA GLU A 166 -36.05 -1.66 40.60
C GLU A 166 -35.84 -2.53 41.85
#